data_58c964493a5de647e60f0d0b60bc7c65
#
_entry.id   58c964493a5de647e60f0d0b60bc7c65
#
_cell.length_a   1.000
_cell.length_b   1.000
_cell.length_c   1.000
_cell.angle_alpha   90.00
_cell.angle_beta   90.00
_cell.angle_gamma   90.00
#
_symmetry.space_group_name_H-M   'P 1'
#
loop_
_entity.id
_entity.type
_entity.pdbx_description
1 polymer ?
#
loop_
_entity_poly.entity_id
_entity_poly.type
_entity_poly.pdbx_seq_one_letter_code
_entity_poly.pdbx_strand_id
1 'polypeptide(L)'
;MDPRYEILAANVVSHSTKLEQGEKALIHAFDVPHEMTLALVRAVRARGAIPFVQLQNARIDREWVLGGADEQFEAALSWEMDRMKGMDAYIALRGAANVFETSDLPQDDLKKAIRILKPVLDWRV
;
A
#
# COMPACT_ATOMS: atom_id res chain seq x y z
N MET A 1 15.57 -14.20 10.23
CA MET A 1 15.12 -12.94 9.61
C MET A 1 16.33 -12.18 9.10
N ASP A 2 16.23 -11.56 7.93
CA ASP A 2 17.33 -10.80 7.34
C ASP A 2 17.54 -9.49 8.11
N PRO A 3 18.73 -9.25 8.68
CA PRO A 3 18.99 -8.00 9.43
C PRO A 3 18.83 -6.74 8.58
N ARG A 4 18.98 -6.85 7.26
CA ARG A 4 18.82 -5.70 6.36
C ARG A 4 17.41 -5.14 6.38
N TYR A 5 16.40 -5.98 6.59
CA TYR A 5 15.02 -5.52 6.70
C TYR A 5 14.81 -4.63 7.92
N GLU A 6 15.41 -4.98 9.04
CA GLU A 6 15.33 -4.17 10.26
C GLU A 6 15.99 -2.80 10.08
N ILE A 7 17.16 -2.77 9.43
CA ILE A 7 17.88 -1.52 9.16
C ILE A 7 17.10 -0.64 8.20
N LEU A 8 16.58 -1.22 7.12
CA LEU A 8 15.79 -0.49 6.14
C LEU A 8 14.53 0.09 6.78
N ALA A 9 13.82 -0.73 7.57
CA ALA A 9 12.61 -0.30 8.25
C ALA A 9 12.88 0.86 9.21
N ALA A 10 13.95 0.79 9.99
CA ALA A 10 14.33 1.86 10.90
C ALA A 10 14.62 3.17 10.15
N ASN A 11 15.31 3.09 9.01
CA ASN A 11 15.62 4.25 8.19
C ASN A 11 14.36 4.88 7.59
N VAL A 12 13.44 4.06 7.10
CA VAL A 12 12.17 4.53 6.52
C VAL A 12 11.38 5.31 7.57
N VAL A 13 11.26 4.77 8.76
CA VAL A 13 10.47 5.37 9.84
C VAL A 13 11.13 6.64 10.38
N SER A 14 12.45 6.65 10.52
CA SER A 14 13.18 7.78 11.14
C SER A 14 13.49 8.90 10.17
N HIS A 15 13.84 8.59 8.93
CA HIS A 15 14.35 9.58 7.98
C HIS A 15 13.39 9.91 6.85
N SER A 16 12.78 8.88 6.24
CA SER A 16 11.91 9.10 5.08
C SER A 16 10.54 9.65 5.46
N THR A 17 9.91 9.10 6.48
CA THR A 17 8.57 9.52 6.92
C THR A 17 8.59 10.41 8.16
N LYS A 18 9.67 10.34 8.95
CA LYS A 18 9.83 11.13 10.18
C LYS A 18 8.63 10.99 11.12
N LEU A 19 8.20 9.76 11.33
CA LEU A 19 7.05 9.46 12.16
C LEU A 19 7.24 9.94 13.60
N GLU A 20 6.18 10.52 14.16
CA GLU A 20 6.13 10.98 15.54
C GLU A 20 5.22 10.11 16.37
N GLN A 21 5.38 10.18 17.68
CA GLN A 21 4.58 9.41 18.62
C GLN A 21 3.08 9.71 18.43
N GLY A 22 2.27 8.64 18.42
CA GLY A 22 0.82 8.75 18.29
C GLY A 22 0.31 8.87 16.86
N GLU A 23 1.19 9.08 15.89
CA GLU A 23 0.79 9.16 14.49
C GLU A 23 0.39 7.79 13.95
N LYS A 24 -0.57 7.78 13.02
CA LYS A 24 -1.06 6.57 12.36
C LYS A 24 -0.39 6.42 11.01
N ALA A 25 0.26 5.28 10.80
CA ALA A 25 0.96 4.99 9.55
C ALA A 25 0.34 3.78 8.87
N LEU A 26 0.01 3.91 7.59
CA LEU A 26 -0.43 2.78 6.77
C LEU A 26 0.76 2.20 6.04
N ILE A 27 1.02 0.92 6.30
CA ILE A 27 2.03 0.14 5.60
C ILE A 27 1.31 -0.65 4.52
N HIS A 28 1.51 -0.26 3.26
CA HIS A 28 0.85 -0.86 2.11
C HIS A 28 1.87 -1.74 1.38
N ALA A 29 1.76 -3.05 1.54
CA ALA A 29 2.74 -4.01 1.04
C ALA A 29 2.24 -4.70 -0.23
N PHE A 30 2.99 -4.55 -1.33
CA PHE A 30 2.68 -5.10 -2.65
C PHE A 30 3.71 -6.19 -2.99
N ASP A 31 3.33 -7.45 -2.82
CA ASP A 31 4.17 -8.60 -3.22
C ASP A 31 5.57 -8.61 -2.62
N VAL A 32 5.71 -8.18 -1.38
CA VAL A 32 6.98 -8.24 -0.66
C VAL A 32 6.99 -9.39 0.32
N PRO A 33 8.18 -9.89 0.73
CA PRO A 33 8.26 -10.89 1.78
C PRO A 33 7.63 -10.38 3.09
N HIS A 34 6.90 -11.25 3.78
CA HIS A 34 6.25 -10.89 5.03
C HIS A 34 7.23 -10.38 6.08
N GLU A 35 8.45 -10.88 6.10
CA GLU A 35 9.50 -10.46 7.03
C GLU A 35 9.79 -8.97 6.92
N MET A 36 9.73 -8.42 5.71
CA MET A 36 9.92 -6.99 5.47
C MET A 36 8.78 -6.17 6.07
N THR A 37 7.54 -6.63 5.88
CA THR A 37 6.36 -5.99 6.46
C THR A 37 6.41 -6.06 7.99
N LEU A 38 6.78 -7.21 8.55
CA LEU A 38 6.91 -7.39 9.99
C LEU A 38 7.95 -6.43 10.57
N ALA A 39 9.09 -6.29 9.89
CA ALA A 39 10.14 -5.37 10.33
C ALA A 39 9.64 -3.93 10.39
N LEU A 40 8.84 -3.53 9.40
CA LEU A 40 8.30 -2.17 9.34
C LEU A 40 7.25 -1.94 10.42
N VAL A 41 6.38 -2.93 10.69
CA VAL A 41 5.42 -2.85 11.80
C VAL A 41 6.16 -2.60 13.12
N ARG A 42 7.23 -3.36 13.36
CA ARG A 42 8.02 -3.21 14.59
C ARG A 42 8.70 -1.85 14.67
N ALA A 43 9.23 -1.35 13.56
CA ALA A 43 9.89 -0.06 13.50
C ALA A 43 8.93 1.10 13.79
N VAL A 44 7.71 1.05 13.21
CA VAL A 44 6.68 2.05 13.47
C VAL A 44 6.30 2.04 14.95
N ARG A 45 6.07 0.85 15.49
CA ARG A 45 5.72 0.70 16.92
C ARG A 45 6.82 1.19 17.84
N ALA A 46 8.08 0.97 17.48
CA ALA A 46 9.22 1.41 18.27
C ALA A 46 9.33 2.94 18.34
N ARG A 47 8.79 3.64 17.34
CA ARG A 47 8.70 5.12 17.36
C ARG A 47 7.54 5.63 18.21
N GLY A 48 6.70 4.75 18.75
CA GLY A 48 5.50 5.13 19.46
C GLY A 48 4.35 5.49 18.54
N ALA A 49 4.50 5.27 17.24
CA ALA A 49 3.44 5.45 16.26
C ALA A 49 2.56 4.21 16.16
N ILE A 50 1.43 4.32 15.48
CA ILE A 50 0.43 3.26 15.41
C ILE A 50 0.43 2.67 13.99
N PRO A 51 0.85 1.40 13.84
CA PRO A 51 0.90 0.78 12.50
C PRO A 51 -0.44 0.19 12.09
N PHE A 52 -0.75 0.36 10.82
CA PHE A 52 -1.84 -0.34 10.14
C PHE A 52 -1.24 -0.99 8.89
N VAL A 53 -1.75 -2.15 8.51
CA VAL A 53 -1.18 -2.92 7.39
C VAL A 53 -2.27 -3.23 6.38
N GLN A 54 -1.93 -3.03 5.11
CA GLN A 54 -2.74 -3.48 3.99
C GLN A 54 -1.84 -4.30 3.08
N LEU A 55 -2.22 -5.56 2.86
CA LEU A 55 -1.50 -6.47 1.96
C LEU A 55 -2.18 -6.48 0.61
N GLN A 56 -1.38 -6.42 -0.44
CA GLN A 56 -1.90 -6.43 -1.79
C GLN A 56 -1.05 -7.35 -2.65
N ASN A 57 -1.69 -8.13 -3.51
CA ASN A 57 -1.04 -9.08 -4.38
C ASN A 57 -1.43 -8.77 -5.82
N ALA A 58 -0.43 -8.66 -6.71
CA ALA A 58 -0.66 -8.26 -8.09
C ALA A 58 -1.58 -9.24 -8.85
N ARG A 59 -1.47 -10.55 -8.58
CA ARG A 59 -2.31 -11.55 -9.23
C ARG A 59 -3.77 -11.45 -8.78
N ILE A 60 -3.98 -11.18 -7.50
CA ILE A 60 -5.31 -10.97 -6.94
C ILE A 60 -5.90 -9.68 -7.48
N ASP A 61 -5.11 -8.61 -7.52
CA ASP A 61 -5.53 -7.32 -8.06
C ASP A 61 -5.93 -7.42 -9.53
N ARG A 62 -5.14 -8.16 -10.30
CA ARG A 62 -5.43 -8.39 -11.71
C ARG A 62 -6.80 -9.03 -11.88
N GLU A 63 -7.09 -10.08 -11.13
CA GLU A 63 -8.38 -10.78 -11.19
C GLU A 63 -9.52 -9.87 -10.74
N TRP A 64 -9.27 -9.06 -9.72
CA TRP A 64 -10.26 -8.12 -9.18
C TRP A 64 -10.60 -7.01 -10.18
N VAL A 65 -9.61 -6.53 -10.95
CA VAL A 65 -9.81 -5.48 -11.97
C VAL A 65 -10.49 -6.03 -13.21
N LEU A 66 -10.19 -7.29 -13.55
CA LEU A 66 -10.67 -7.92 -14.78
C LEU A 66 -12.20 -8.00 -14.80
N GLY A 67 -12.82 -7.32 -15.76
CA GLY A 67 -14.28 -7.30 -15.90
C GLY A 67 -15.02 -6.60 -14.75
N GLY A 68 -14.32 -5.82 -13.93
CA GLY A 68 -14.91 -5.15 -12.78
C GLY A 68 -15.95 -4.10 -13.17
N ALA A 69 -17.04 -4.03 -12.42
CA ALA A 69 -18.08 -3.03 -12.61
C ALA A 69 -17.66 -1.69 -11.99
N ASP A 70 -18.21 -0.60 -12.52
CA ASP A 70 -17.95 0.74 -11.99
C ASP A 70 -18.24 0.82 -10.49
N GLU A 71 -19.35 0.20 -10.07
CA GLU A 71 -19.77 0.20 -8.65
C GLU A 71 -18.70 -0.43 -7.73
N GLN A 72 -18.01 -1.46 -8.22
CA GLN A 72 -16.93 -2.12 -7.47
C GLN A 72 -15.79 -1.12 -7.18
N PHE A 73 -15.37 -0.40 -8.21
CA PHE A 73 -14.28 0.57 -8.09
C PHE A 73 -14.69 1.79 -7.29
N GLU A 74 -15.94 2.23 -7.43
CA GLU A 74 -16.48 3.37 -6.67
C GLU A 74 -16.56 3.05 -5.18
N ALA A 75 -17.00 1.83 -4.83
CA ALA A 75 -17.03 1.40 -3.43
C ALA A 75 -15.61 1.31 -2.86
N ALA A 76 -14.68 0.75 -3.63
CA ALA A 76 -13.28 0.67 -3.22
C ALA A 76 -12.69 2.05 -3.01
N LEU A 77 -12.97 3.00 -3.91
CA LEU A 77 -12.54 4.38 -3.77
C LEU A 77 -13.02 4.99 -2.46
N SER A 78 -14.29 4.83 -2.15
CA SER A 78 -14.87 5.39 -0.93
C SER A 78 -14.17 4.87 0.32
N TRP A 79 -14.00 3.56 0.42
CA TRP A 79 -13.37 2.92 1.59
C TRP A 79 -11.89 3.25 1.69
N GLU A 80 -11.17 3.26 0.57
CA GLU A 80 -9.75 3.58 0.54
C GLU A 80 -9.50 5.05 0.90
N MET A 81 -10.33 5.97 0.42
CA MET A 81 -10.22 7.38 0.77
C MET A 81 -10.45 7.61 2.25
N ASP A 82 -11.47 6.97 2.82
CA ASP A 82 -11.75 7.07 4.26
C ASP A 82 -10.56 6.58 5.07
N ARG A 83 -9.96 5.46 4.67
CA ARG A 83 -8.79 4.92 5.33
C ARG A 83 -7.62 5.89 5.25
N MET A 84 -7.34 6.41 4.05
CA MET A 84 -6.20 7.30 3.83
C MET A 84 -6.34 8.61 4.58
N LYS A 85 -7.53 9.15 4.66
CA LYS A 85 -7.77 10.40 5.41
C LYS A 85 -7.56 10.23 6.91
N GLY A 86 -7.67 9.01 7.41
CA GLY A 86 -7.41 8.71 8.82
C GLY A 86 -5.95 8.48 9.15
N MET A 87 -5.06 8.45 8.14
CA MET A 87 -3.64 8.17 8.33
C MET A 87 -2.82 9.44 8.30
N ASP A 88 -1.76 9.48 9.10
CA ASP A 88 -0.79 10.58 9.11
C ASP A 88 0.37 10.32 8.17
N ALA A 89 0.64 9.04 7.86
CA ALA A 89 1.72 8.65 6.95
C ALA A 89 1.31 7.44 6.11
N TYR A 90 1.88 7.36 4.92
CA TYR A 90 1.68 6.25 4.00
C TYR A 90 3.04 5.73 3.55
N ILE A 91 3.27 4.43 3.76
CA ILE A 91 4.52 3.76 3.40
C ILE A 91 4.19 2.63 2.45
N ALA A 92 4.62 2.74 1.20
CA ALA A 92 4.41 1.69 0.20
C ALA A 92 5.66 0.84 0.06
N LEU A 93 5.49 -0.48 0.18
CA LEU A 93 6.53 -1.48 -0.11
C LEU A 93 6.12 -2.20 -1.37
N ARG A 94 6.93 -2.11 -2.43
CA ARG A 94 6.60 -2.69 -3.73
C ARG A 94 7.60 -3.75 -4.13
N GLY A 95 7.09 -4.94 -4.46
CA GLY A 95 7.90 -6.02 -5.03
C GLY A 95 8.01 -5.86 -6.54
N ALA A 96 9.08 -6.44 -7.12
CA ALA A 96 9.35 -6.36 -8.56
C ALA A 96 8.23 -6.99 -9.41
N ALA A 97 7.61 -8.06 -8.93
CA ALA A 97 6.55 -8.77 -9.66
C ALA A 97 5.33 -7.90 -9.94
N ASN A 98 5.09 -6.89 -9.11
CA ASN A 98 3.92 -6.01 -9.23
C ASN A 98 3.90 -5.24 -10.57
N VAL A 99 5.05 -5.00 -11.17
CA VAL A 99 5.16 -4.26 -12.43
C VAL A 99 4.68 -5.11 -13.62
N PHE A 100 4.89 -6.43 -13.56
CA PHE A 100 4.63 -7.32 -14.70
C PHE A 100 3.23 -7.89 -14.73
N GLU A 101 2.60 -8.06 -13.58
CA GLU A 101 1.29 -8.75 -13.49
C GLU A 101 0.14 -7.98 -14.13
N THR A 102 0.24 -6.66 -14.23
CA THR A 102 -0.82 -5.84 -14.85
C THR A 102 -0.66 -5.68 -16.35
N SER A 103 0.47 -6.09 -16.94
CA SER A 103 0.73 -5.91 -18.36
C SER A 103 -0.22 -6.72 -19.26
N ASP A 104 -0.79 -7.80 -18.73
CA ASP A 104 -1.73 -8.67 -19.45
C ASP A 104 -3.17 -8.20 -19.40
N LEU A 105 -3.50 -7.21 -18.57
CA LEU A 105 -4.87 -6.75 -18.42
C LEU A 105 -5.39 -6.10 -19.69
N PRO A 106 -6.67 -6.35 -20.06
CA PRO A 106 -7.30 -5.58 -21.11
C PRO A 106 -7.19 -4.09 -20.81
N GLN A 107 -6.80 -3.32 -21.80
CA GLN A 107 -6.56 -1.88 -21.62
C GLN A 107 -7.77 -1.12 -21.10
N ASP A 108 -8.96 -1.51 -21.56
CA ASP A 108 -10.20 -0.85 -21.14
C ASP A 108 -10.49 -1.08 -19.66
N ASP A 109 -10.25 -2.29 -19.15
CA ASP A 109 -10.45 -2.63 -17.73
C ASP A 109 -9.48 -1.86 -16.85
N LEU A 110 -8.21 -1.81 -17.27
CA LEU A 110 -7.18 -1.10 -16.51
C LEU A 110 -7.46 0.41 -16.50
N LYS A 111 -7.82 0.99 -17.64
CA LYS A 111 -8.14 2.42 -17.74
C LYS A 111 -9.34 2.78 -16.88
N LYS A 112 -10.37 1.93 -16.87
CA LYS A 112 -11.56 2.15 -16.04
C LYS A 112 -11.18 2.20 -14.56
N ALA A 113 -10.42 1.20 -14.09
CA ALA A 113 -10.02 1.13 -12.70
C ALA A 113 -9.18 2.35 -12.29
N ILE A 114 -8.20 2.72 -13.10
CA ILE A 114 -7.34 3.87 -12.84
C ILE A 114 -8.14 5.16 -12.80
N ARG A 115 -9.06 5.34 -13.75
CA ARG A 115 -9.90 6.55 -13.81
C ARG A 115 -10.73 6.72 -12.55
N ILE A 116 -11.40 5.65 -12.11
CA ILE A 116 -12.29 5.71 -10.95
C ILE A 116 -11.49 5.84 -9.65
N LEU A 117 -10.38 5.13 -9.53
CA LEU A 117 -9.56 5.12 -8.31
C LEU A 117 -8.55 6.28 -8.25
N LYS A 118 -8.48 7.11 -9.30
CA LYS A 118 -7.52 8.20 -9.35
C LYS A 118 -7.46 9.08 -8.11
N PRO A 119 -8.59 9.49 -7.51
CA PRO A 119 -8.51 10.33 -6.30
C PRO A 119 -7.70 9.72 -5.17
N VAL A 120 -7.85 8.43 -4.89
CA VAL A 120 -7.06 7.78 -3.84
C VAL A 120 -5.62 7.55 -4.27
N LEU A 121 -5.38 7.25 -5.54
CA LEU A 121 -4.02 7.10 -6.08
C LEU A 121 -3.25 8.41 -5.97
N ASP A 122 -3.90 9.53 -6.28
CA ASP A 122 -3.30 10.86 -6.16
C ASP A 122 -3.04 11.23 -4.70
N TRP A 123 -3.95 10.85 -3.80
CA TRP A 123 -3.79 11.09 -2.35
C TRP A 123 -2.55 10.41 -1.78
N ARG A 124 -2.18 9.25 -2.32
CA ARG A 124 -1.04 8.44 -1.86
C ARG A 124 0.32 8.97 -2.29
N VAL A 125 0.36 9.89 -3.21
CA VAL A 125 1.63 10.43 -3.73
C VAL A 125 2.25 11.49 -2.82
#